data_fbffa51ada3e2c352cdad0081ae39d7b
#
_entry.id   fbffa51ada3e2c352cdad0081ae39d7b
#
_cell.length_a   1.000
_cell.length_b   1.000
_cell.length_c   1.000
_cell.angle_alpha   90.00
_cell.angle_beta   90.00
_cell.angle_gamma   90.00
#
_symmetry.space_group_name_H-M   'P 1'
#
loop_
_entity.id
_entity.type
_entity.pdbx_description
1 polymer ?
#
loop_
_entity_poly.entity_id
_entity_poly.type
_entity_poly.pdbx_seq_one_letter_code
_entity_poly.pdbx_strand_id
1 'polypeptide(L)'
;MQKNKIVFIILIVFAFQIVQSQNPTANEFEKQLKSNSKLILDKDYFLLGTLSDYLGRQKTYKSNTFIDNYYKGETSLISYIMKIYTDESPEFVVEKNQYPFNSVTDILHSKKIAEKMNSFYNFKNDGGFKMDSNFSKLKAAEFRKKINDFFKSTEPKDTVYVGTMKANLFKTNVQKISFITGVYARYGESSKNRYCIVMYNSESKYDYCVSILKQLKCDDIEKEVKKNNIPVLQIVYFKPSRELKKYLDEYKFIMTK
;
A
#
# COMPACT_ATOMS: atom_id res chain seq x y z
N MET A 1 -34.71 34.31 14.88
CA MET A 1 -33.42 33.82 14.29
C MET A 1 -32.70 32.72 15.10
N GLN A 2 -33.19 32.23 16.23
CA GLN A 2 -32.53 31.19 17.05
C GLN A 2 -32.92 29.72 16.73
N LYS A 3 -34.14 29.50 16.18
CA LYS A 3 -34.62 28.14 15.91
C LYS A 3 -33.86 27.40 14.78
N ASN A 4 -33.30 28.09 13.81
CA ASN A 4 -32.58 27.46 12.68
C ASN A 4 -31.16 27.01 13.01
N LYS A 5 -30.53 27.54 14.07
CA LYS A 5 -29.19 27.12 14.49
C LYS A 5 -29.20 25.77 15.23
N ILE A 6 -30.29 25.48 15.96
CA ILE A 6 -30.42 24.23 16.73
C ILE A 6 -30.65 23.04 15.76
N VAL A 7 -31.43 23.24 14.70
CA VAL A 7 -31.67 22.19 13.69
C VAL A 7 -30.38 21.83 12.94
N PHE A 8 -29.51 22.83 12.66
CA PHE A 8 -28.26 22.60 11.97
C PHE A 8 -27.24 21.82 12.82
N ILE A 9 -27.20 22.10 14.12
CA ILE A 9 -26.32 21.37 15.07
C ILE A 9 -26.77 19.92 15.24
N ILE A 10 -28.09 19.65 15.31
CA ILE A 10 -28.63 18.30 15.41
C ILE A 10 -28.33 17.49 14.15
N LEU A 11 -28.42 18.10 12.95
CA LEU A 11 -28.08 17.44 11.68
C LEU A 11 -26.58 17.10 11.58
N ILE A 12 -25.71 17.96 12.09
CA ILE A 12 -24.26 17.69 12.10
C ILE A 12 -23.93 16.56 13.08
N VAL A 13 -24.56 16.51 14.25
CA VAL A 13 -24.35 15.44 15.24
C VAL A 13 -24.88 14.11 14.71
N PHE A 14 -26.02 14.10 14.02
CA PHE A 14 -26.53 12.89 13.35
C PHE A 14 -25.65 12.42 12.21
N ALA A 15 -25.12 13.33 11.41
CA ALA A 15 -24.17 12.99 10.34
C ALA A 15 -22.86 12.39 10.89
N PHE A 16 -22.37 12.90 12.03
CA PHE A 16 -21.19 12.34 12.71
C PHE A 16 -21.45 10.94 13.30
N GLN A 17 -22.66 10.67 13.81
CA GLN A 17 -23.01 9.33 14.31
C GLN A 17 -23.16 8.30 13.19
N ILE A 18 -23.64 8.69 12.01
CA ILE A 18 -23.78 7.80 10.85
C ILE A 18 -22.40 7.44 10.28
N VAL A 19 -21.42 8.35 10.33
CA VAL A 19 -20.04 8.09 9.86
C VAL A 19 -19.27 7.18 10.83
N GLN A 20 -19.57 7.21 12.14
CA GLN A 20 -18.95 6.29 13.11
C GLN A 20 -19.48 4.85 13.06
N SER A 21 -20.65 4.62 12.45
CA SER A 21 -21.28 3.30 12.44
C SER A 21 -20.77 2.33 11.35
N GLN A 22 -19.81 2.74 10.52
CA GLN A 22 -19.31 1.91 9.40
C GLN A 22 -17.92 1.31 9.59
N ASN A 23 -17.20 1.66 10.67
CA ASN A 23 -15.97 0.98 10.99
C ASN A 23 -16.28 -0.26 11.85
N PRO A 24 -15.85 -1.47 11.46
CA PRO A 24 -16.01 -2.64 12.30
C PRO A 24 -15.38 -2.38 13.66
N THR A 25 -16.09 -2.76 14.73
CA THR A 25 -15.53 -2.65 16.08
C THR A 25 -14.27 -3.51 16.18
N ALA A 26 -13.34 -3.18 17.08
CA ALA A 26 -12.14 -3.98 17.29
C ALA A 26 -12.46 -5.46 17.50
N ASN A 27 -13.59 -5.77 18.17
CA ASN A 27 -14.08 -7.12 18.39
C ASN A 27 -14.54 -7.83 17.10
N GLU A 28 -15.19 -7.10 16.16
CA GLU A 28 -15.58 -7.65 14.86
C GLU A 28 -14.37 -7.92 13.98
N PHE A 29 -13.39 -7.02 13.98
CA PHE A 29 -12.12 -7.22 13.30
C PHE A 29 -11.36 -8.43 13.82
N GLU A 30 -11.23 -8.58 15.16
CA GLU A 30 -10.60 -9.76 15.76
C GLU A 30 -11.37 -11.05 15.46
N LYS A 31 -12.71 -11.01 15.45
CA LYS A 31 -13.54 -12.15 15.08
C LYS A 31 -13.32 -12.55 13.61
N GLN A 32 -13.24 -11.59 12.70
CA GLN A 32 -12.97 -11.84 11.29
C GLN A 32 -11.54 -12.32 11.07
N LEU A 33 -10.55 -11.77 11.79
CA LEU A 33 -9.19 -12.30 11.80
C LEU A 33 -9.11 -13.76 12.26
N LYS A 34 -9.96 -14.17 13.22
CA LYS A 34 -10.03 -15.54 13.75
C LYS A 34 -10.87 -16.47 12.86
N SER A 35 -11.72 -15.93 11.97
CA SER A 35 -12.47 -16.75 11.03
C SER A 35 -11.51 -17.36 10.00
N ASN A 36 -11.57 -18.67 9.82
CA ASN A 36 -10.87 -19.33 8.73
C ASN A 36 -11.61 -19.00 7.42
N SER A 37 -11.09 -18.09 6.63
CA SER A 37 -11.60 -17.86 5.28
C SER A 37 -11.59 -19.17 4.49
N LYS A 38 -12.71 -19.49 3.83
CA LYS A 38 -12.78 -20.63 2.91
C LYS A 38 -12.06 -20.35 1.58
N LEU A 39 -11.70 -19.10 1.32
CA LEU A 39 -11.05 -18.69 0.10
C LEU A 39 -9.54 -18.73 0.29
N ILE A 40 -8.85 -19.37 -0.66
CA ILE A 40 -7.40 -19.54 -0.61
C ILE A 40 -6.75 -18.31 -1.21
N LEU A 41 -5.98 -17.58 -0.39
CA LEU A 41 -5.07 -16.53 -0.85
C LEU A 41 -3.63 -17.04 -0.90
N ASP A 42 -2.94 -16.73 -1.99
CA ASP A 42 -1.48 -16.80 -2.03
C ASP A 42 -0.92 -15.58 -1.30
N LYS A 43 -0.34 -15.80 -0.12
CA LYS A 43 0.12 -14.74 0.78
C LYS A 43 1.19 -13.84 0.13
N ASP A 44 2.08 -14.41 -0.68
CA ASP A 44 3.16 -13.67 -1.32
C ASP A 44 2.61 -12.71 -2.38
N TYR A 45 1.63 -13.16 -3.16
CA TYR A 45 0.99 -12.31 -4.17
C TYR A 45 0.02 -11.31 -3.55
N PHE A 46 -0.64 -11.66 -2.45
CA PHE A 46 -1.41 -10.68 -1.67
C PHE A 46 -0.51 -9.55 -1.17
N LEU A 47 0.60 -9.89 -0.49
CA LEU A 47 1.56 -8.89 -0.01
C LEU A 47 2.13 -8.07 -1.17
N LEU A 48 2.52 -8.70 -2.29
CA LEU A 48 2.97 -8.01 -3.50
C LEU A 48 1.96 -6.96 -3.98
N GLY A 49 0.66 -7.28 -3.90
CA GLY A 49 -0.42 -6.35 -4.19
C GLY A 49 -0.41 -5.11 -3.30
N THR A 50 -0.16 -5.28 -2.01
CA THR A 50 -0.17 -4.16 -1.04
C THR A 50 1.04 -3.25 -1.14
N LEU A 51 2.19 -3.70 -1.66
CA LEU A 51 3.43 -2.91 -1.67
C LEU A 51 3.26 -1.59 -2.44
N SER A 52 3.96 -0.55 -1.99
CA SER A 52 4.04 0.70 -2.73
C SER A 52 4.76 0.51 -4.08
N ASP A 53 4.24 1.15 -5.13
CA ASP A 53 4.86 1.22 -6.46
C ASP A 53 5.06 2.67 -6.90
N TYR A 54 5.06 3.59 -5.92
CA TYR A 54 5.29 5.01 -6.18
C TYR A 54 6.72 5.23 -6.68
N LEU A 55 6.85 5.59 -7.96
CA LEU A 55 8.14 5.67 -8.67
C LEU A 55 8.93 4.34 -8.66
N GLY A 56 8.20 3.23 -8.61
CA GLY A 56 8.77 1.89 -8.55
C GLY A 56 9.17 1.43 -7.13
N ARG A 57 9.47 0.12 -6.99
CA ARG A 57 9.92 -0.43 -5.72
C ARG A 57 11.35 -0.04 -5.42
N GLN A 58 11.56 0.62 -4.32
CA GLN A 58 12.91 1.03 -3.91
C GLN A 58 13.55 0.00 -2.98
N LYS A 59 14.83 -0.25 -3.18
CA LYS A 59 15.72 -0.93 -2.23
C LYS A 59 17.07 -0.23 -2.18
N THR A 60 17.78 -0.37 -1.07
CA THR A 60 19.15 0.10 -0.96
C THR A 60 20.14 -1.05 -0.86
N TYR A 61 21.42 -0.76 -1.14
CA TYR A 61 22.47 -1.78 -1.05
C TYR A 61 22.61 -2.33 0.37
N LYS A 62 22.57 -1.46 1.37
CA LYS A 62 22.81 -1.82 2.79
C LYS A 62 21.58 -2.38 3.49
N SER A 63 20.37 -1.99 3.11
CA SER A 63 19.14 -2.42 3.79
C SER A 63 18.33 -3.35 2.90
N ASN A 64 18.34 -4.63 3.25
CA ASN A 64 17.56 -5.67 2.59
C ASN A 64 16.41 -6.21 3.46
N THR A 65 16.08 -5.53 4.56
CA THR A 65 15.01 -5.94 5.49
C THR A 65 13.70 -5.22 5.25
N PHE A 66 13.72 -4.09 4.55
CA PHE A 66 12.57 -3.23 4.32
C PHE A 66 11.54 -3.91 3.42
N ILE A 67 10.30 -4.05 3.92
CA ILE A 67 9.17 -4.54 3.16
C ILE A 67 8.41 -3.36 2.56
N ASP A 68 7.78 -2.53 3.41
CA ASP A 68 7.08 -1.31 2.97
C ASP A 68 6.74 -0.38 4.15
N ASN A 69 6.27 0.83 3.80
CA ASN A 69 5.71 1.81 4.73
C ASN A 69 4.18 1.75 4.69
N TYR A 70 3.56 1.74 5.87
CA TYR A 70 2.11 1.77 6.01
C TYR A 70 1.67 2.97 6.85
N TYR A 71 0.58 3.61 6.46
CA TYR A 71 0.03 4.75 7.18
C TYR A 71 -0.79 4.31 8.39
N LYS A 72 -1.00 5.21 9.36
CA LYS A 72 -1.77 4.93 10.57
C LYS A 72 -3.16 4.32 10.29
N GLY A 73 -3.81 4.73 9.21
CA GLY A 73 -5.10 4.17 8.76
C GLY A 73 -5.02 2.74 8.22
N GLU A 74 -3.80 2.19 8.00
CA GLU A 74 -3.57 0.87 7.43
C GLU A 74 -3.29 -0.22 8.49
N THR A 75 -3.60 0.05 9.77
CA THR A 75 -3.33 -0.87 10.89
C THR A 75 -3.98 -2.25 10.70
N SER A 76 -5.21 -2.29 10.18
CA SER A 76 -5.92 -3.56 9.89
C SER A 76 -5.19 -4.38 8.84
N LEU A 77 -4.66 -3.73 7.80
CA LEU A 77 -3.89 -4.37 6.76
C LEU A 77 -2.57 -4.95 7.30
N ILE A 78 -1.84 -4.17 8.12
CA ILE A 78 -0.60 -4.65 8.78
C ILE A 78 -0.89 -5.86 9.65
N SER A 79 -1.92 -5.79 10.49
CA SER A 79 -2.30 -6.89 11.39
C SER A 79 -2.64 -8.16 10.59
N TYR A 80 -3.32 -8.01 9.44
CA TYR A 80 -3.60 -9.14 8.56
C TYR A 80 -2.33 -9.71 7.91
N ILE A 81 -1.43 -8.86 7.41
CA ILE A 81 -0.14 -9.28 6.85
C ILE A 81 0.65 -10.07 7.90
N MET A 82 0.78 -9.56 9.12
CA MET A 82 1.47 -10.26 10.20
C MET A 82 0.85 -11.62 10.49
N LYS A 83 -0.49 -11.72 10.47
CA LYS A 83 -1.22 -12.98 10.69
C LYS A 83 -0.91 -14.02 9.61
N ILE A 84 -0.96 -13.67 8.33
CA ILE A 84 -0.75 -14.65 7.23
C ILE A 84 0.71 -15.12 7.12
N TYR A 85 1.64 -14.41 7.77
CA TYR A 85 3.05 -14.78 7.88
C TYR A 85 3.44 -15.24 9.27
N THR A 86 2.50 -15.70 10.11
CA THR A 86 2.74 -16.10 11.51
C THR A 86 3.87 -17.13 11.64
N ASP A 87 3.95 -18.09 10.73
CA ASP A 87 4.98 -19.13 10.72
C ASP A 87 6.39 -18.59 10.40
N GLU A 88 6.44 -17.36 9.88
CA GLU A 88 7.68 -16.67 9.51
C GLU A 88 7.98 -15.48 10.44
N SER A 89 7.16 -15.30 11.48
CA SER A 89 7.01 -14.09 12.27
C SER A 89 8.10 -13.75 13.30
N PRO A 90 9.07 -14.59 13.70
CA PRO A 90 10.09 -14.13 14.64
C PRO A 90 10.92 -12.96 14.09
N GLU A 91 10.80 -12.64 12.81
CA GLU A 91 11.60 -11.62 12.12
C GLU A 91 10.81 -10.35 11.75
N PHE A 92 9.48 -10.28 12.03
CA PHE A 92 8.72 -9.06 11.75
C PHE A 92 9.02 -7.98 12.78
N VAL A 93 9.61 -6.90 12.33
CA VAL A 93 9.78 -5.69 13.14
C VAL A 93 8.87 -4.60 12.56
N VAL A 94 8.02 -4.04 13.43
CA VAL A 94 7.22 -2.85 13.10
C VAL A 94 7.93 -1.65 13.72
N GLU A 95 8.56 -0.84 12.90
CA GLU A 95 9.15 0.43 13.30
C GLU A 95 8.11 1.53 13.14
N LYS A 96 7.92 2.34 14.17
CA LYS A 96 7.05 3.54 14.10
C LYS A 96 7.87 4.74 13.73
N ASN A 97 7.59 5.30 12.56
CA ASN A 97 8.26 6.49 12.08
C ASN A 97 7.33 7.71 12.18
N GLN A 98 7.82 8.78 12.78
CA GLN A 98 7.12 10.06 12.84
C GLN A 98 7.64 10.97 11.73
N TYR A 99 6.81 11.23 10.72
CA TYR A 99 7.12 12.22 9.69
C TYR A 99 6.85 13.66 10.20
N PRO A 100 7.54 14.68 9.64
CA PRO A 100 7.46 16.06 10.11
C PRO A 100 6.06 16.69 10.07
N PHE A 101 5.09 16.07 9.41
CA PHE A 101 3.70 16.53 9.31
C PHE A 101 2.72 15.73 10.19
N ASN A 102 3.16 15.16 11.32
CA ASN A 102 2.34 14.35 12.24
C ASN A 102 1.71 13.09 11.63
N SER A 103 2.09 12.68 10.44
CA SER A 103 1.74 11.36 9.93
C SER A 103 2.66 10.32 10.55
N VAL A 104 2.09 9.39 11.31
CA VAL A 104 2.81 8.22 11.81
C VAL A 104 2.66 7.14 10.76
N THR A 105 3.77 6.66 10.22
CA THR A 105 3.77 5.47 9.38
C THR A 105 4.42 4.32 10.12
N ASP A 106 3.85 3.14 9.95
CA ASP A 106 4.45 1.91 10.40
C ASP A 106 5.34 1.37 9.27
N ILE A 107 6.59 1.06 9.58
CA ILE A 107 7.53 0.47 8.63
C ILE A 107 7.64 -1.01 8.95
N LEU A 108 7.38 -1.84 7.97
CA LEU A 108 7.44 -3.29 8.12
C LEU A 108 8.78 -3.82 7.62
N HIS A 109 9.48 -4.55 8.49
CA HIS A 109 10.78 -5.14 8.21
C HIS A 109 10.75 -6.65 8.39
N SER A 110 11.34 -7.39 7.49
CA SER A 110 11.76 -8.79 7.61
C SER A 110 12.71 -9.10 6.46
N LYS A 111 13.88 -9.62 6.77
CA LYS A 111 14.88 -9.97 5.75
C LYS A 111 14.32 -10.98 4.75
N LYS A 112 13.78 -12.08 5.24
CA LYS A 112 13.27 -13.19 4.42
C LYS A 112 12.15 -12.73 3.48
N ILE A 113 11.18 -11.96 4.00
CA ILE A 113 10.04 -11.50 3.22
C ILE A 113 10.46 -10.40 2.26
N ALA A 114 11.34 -9.47 2.66
CA ALA A 114 11.86 -8.44 1.78
C ALA A 114 12.62 -9.04 0.59
N GLU A 115 13.48 -10.05 0.82
CA GLU A 115 14.18 -10.79 -0.23
C GLU A 115 13.19 -11.47 -1.17
N LYS A 116 12.15 -12.13 -0.64
CA LYS A 116 11.08 -12.73 -1.42
C LYS A 116 10.35 -11.70 -2.27
N MET A 117 9.92 -10.58 -1.70
CA MET A 117 9.25 -9.51 -2.43
C MET A 117 10.17 -8.90 -3.50
N ASN A 118 11.44 -8.67 -3.18
CA ASN A 118 12.41 -8.15 -4.13
C ASN A 118 12.65 -9.12 -5.30
N SER A 119 12.48 -10.43 -5.11
CA SER A 119 12.60 -11.42 -6.18
C SER A 119 11.57 -11.24 -7.31
N PHE A 120 10.47 -10.55 -7.06
CA PHE A 120 9.44 -10.24 -8.06
C PHE A 120 9.78 -9.04 -8.97
N TYR A 121 10.90 -8.34 -8.72
CA TYR A 121 11.26 -7.11 -9.43
C TYR A 121 12.57 -7.25 -10.18
N ASN A 122 12.69 -6.52 -11.28
CA ASN A 122 13.95 -6.21 -11.95
C ASN A 122 14.41 -4.86 -11.46
N PHE A 123 15.61 -4.80 -10.87
CA PHE A 123 16.16 -3.58 -10.30
C PHE A 123 17.19 -2.93 -11.22
N LYS A 124 17.11 -1.60 -11.32
CA LYS A 124 18.10 -0.75 -11.98
C LYS A 124 18.69 0.21 -10.95
N ASN A 125 19.96 0.57 -11.11
CA ASN A 125 20.56 1.65 -10.35
C ASN A 125 19.87 2.97 -10.76
N ASP A 126 19.32 3.68 -9.78
CA ASP A 126 18.64 4.97 -9.98
C ASP A 126 19.64 6.15 -10.03
N GLY A 127 20.93 5.90 -9.78
CA GLY A 127 21.95 6.96 -9.63
C GLY A 127 21.82 7.74 -8.32
N GLY A 128 20.81 7.46 -7.50
CA GLY A 128 20.57 8.09 -6.21
C GLY A 128 21.27 7.38 -5.07
N PHE A 129 21.34 8.07 -3.93
CA PHE A 129 21.86 7.53 -2.68
C PHE A 129 20.87 7.80 -1.57
N LYS A 130 20.67 6.82 -0.66
CA LYS A 130 19.90 7.04 0.54
C LYS A 130 20.69 7.93 1.50
N MET A 131 20.10 9.06 1.86
CA MET A 131 20.63 9.92 2.92
C MET A 131 19.98 9.52 4.25
N ASP A 132 20.72 9.71 5.34
CA ASP A 132 20.19 9.54 6.70
C ASP A 132 18.97 10.45 6.91
N SER A 133 17.92 9.93 7.54
CA SER A 133 16.67 10.65 7.85
C SER A 133 16.91 11.94 8.67
N ASN A 134 18.03 12.04 9.38
CA ASN A 134 18.41 13.23 10.12
C ASN A 134 18.72 14.45 9.23
N PHE A 135 18.97 14.24 7.93
CA PHE A 135 19.20 15.34 6.99
C PHE A 135 17.99 16.28 6.85
N SER A 136 16.78 15.75 6.91
CA SER A 136 15.54 16.55 6.77
C SER A 136 15.26 17.50 7.93
N LYS A 137 15.94 17.29 9.08
CA LYS A 137 15.77 18.09 10.30
C LYS A 137 16.79 19.23 10.41
N LEU A 138 17.73 19.34 9.47
CA LEU A 138 18.82 20.30 9.52
C LEU A 138 18.39 21.67 8.98
N LYS A 139 18.98 22.74 9.54
CA LYS A 139 18.89 24.07 8.96
C LYS A 139 19.63 24.10 7.61
N ALA A 140 19.23 24.98 6.71
CA ALA A 140 19.72 25.03 5.31
C ALA A 140 21.26 25.05 5.18
N ALA A 141 21.96 25.76 6.07
CA ALA A 141 23.43 25.83 6.04
C ALA A 141 24.08 24.50 6.47
N GLU A 142 23.55 23.87 7.53
CA GLU A 142 24.00 22.55 8.01
C GLU A 142 23.70 21.47 6.99
N PHE A 143 22.51 21.53 6.34
CA PHE A 143 22.13 20.64 5.26
C PHE A 143 23.12 20.70 4.08
N ARG A 144 23.46 21.91 3.62
CA ARG A 144 24.45 22.10 2.52
C ARG A 144 25.82 21.56 2.89
N LYS A 145 26.28 21.82 4.13
CA LYS A 145 27.57 21.30 4.63
C LYS A 145 27.56 19.78 4.63
N LYS A 146 26.56 19.14 5.24
CA LYS A 146 26.45 17.68 5.31
C LYS A 146 26.33 17.01 3.95
N ILE A 147 25.62 17.63 2.98
CA ILE A 147 25.57 17.16 1.60
C ILE A 147 26.97 17.20 0.97
N ASN A 148 27.68 18.31 1.11
CA ASN A 148 29.03 18.43 0.57
C ASN A 148 29.99 17.40 1.19
N ASP A 149 29.91 17.19 2.50
CA ASP A 149 30.71 16.21 3.23
C ASP A 149 30.35 14.78 2.78
N PHE A 150 29.06 14.49 2.57
CA PHE A 150 28.58 13.21 2.04
C PHE A 150 29.16 12.90 0.65
N PHE A 151 29.14 13.87 -0.27
CA PHE A 151 29.69 13.65 -1.62
C PHE A 151 31.22 13.59 -1.66
N LYS A 152 31.91 14.26 -0.73
CA LYS A 152 33.38 14.22 -0.59
C LYS A 152 33.88 12.96 0.12
N SER A 153 33.01 12.31 0.91
CA SER A 153 33.36 11.10 1.64
C SER A 153 33.74 9.96 0.68
N THR A 154 34.77 9.22 1.02
CA THR A 154 35.21 7.99 0.33
C THR A 154 34.45 6.76 0.79
N GLU A 155 33.61 6.89 1.84
CA GLU A 155 32.79 5.80 2.36
C GLU A 155 31.80 5.28 1.30
N PRO A 156 31.57 3.95 1.24
CA PRO A 156 30.60 3.36 0.32
C PRO A 156 29.20 3.93 0.58
N LYS A 157 28.64 4.59 -0.42
CA LYS A 157 27.30 5.18 -0.34
C LYS A 157 26.24 4.11 -0.50
N ASP A 158 25.14 4.26 0.26
CA ASP A 158 24.01 3.36 0.15
C ASP A 158 23.21 3.65 -1.13
N THR A 159 23.61 2.99 -2.20
CA THR A 159 23.03 3.17 -3.53
C THR A 159 21.57 2.74 -3.55
N VAL A 160 20.71 3.57 -4.15
CA VAL A 160 19.30 3.29 -4.37
C VAL A 160 19.09 2.56 -5.70
N TYR A 161 18.32 1.50 -5.65
CA TYR A 161 17.87 0.75 -6.81
C TYR A 161 16.36 0.87 -6.92
N VAL A 162 15.87 1.10 -8.14
CA VAL A 162 14.44 1.15 -8.45
C VAL A 162 14.05 -0.08 -9.24
N GLY A 163 13.00 -0.75 -8.79
CA GLY A 163 12.51 -2.00 -9.33
C GLY A 163 11.18 -1.83 -10.06
N THR A 164 11.09 -2.45 -11.23
CA THR A 164 9.84 -2.69 -11.96
C THR A 164 9.46 -4.16 -11.85
N MET A 165 8.18 -4.48 -11.77
CA MET A 165 7.71 -5.86 -11.67
C MET A 165 8.17 -6.68 -12.89
N LYS A 166 8.62 -7.92 -12.66
CA LYS A 166 9.07 -8.84 -13.72
C LYS A 166 7.92 -9.25 -14.62
N ALA A 167 8.19 -9.47 -15.88
CA ALA A 167 7.22 -10.09 -16.80
C ALA A 167 6.83 -11.50 -16.34
N ASN A 168 5.63 -11.92 -16.70
CA ASN A 168 5.13 -13.30 -16.48
C ASN A 168 5.15 -13.80 -15.03
N LEU A 169 4.95 -12.91 -14.05
CA LEU A 169 4.91 -13.25 -12.63
C LEU A 169 3.76 -14.19 -12.28
N PHE A 170 2.59 -13.97 -12.87
CA PHE A 170 1.34 -14.60 -12.46
C PHE A 170 1.06 -15.85 -13.30
N LYS A 171 1.20 -17.04 -12.69
CA LYS A 171 1.00 -18.34 -13.35
C LYS A 171 -0.40 -18.92 -13.16
N THR A 172 -1.07 -18.59 -12.04
CA THR A 172 -2.37 -19.15 -11.69
C THR A 172 -3.40 -18.04 -11.43
N ASN A 173 -4.69 -18.40 -11.49
CA ASN A 173 -5.76 -17.46 -11.14
C ASN A 173 -5.72 -17.09 -9.65
N VAL A 174 -5.33 -18.03 -8.77
CA VAL A 174 -5.18 -17.73 -7.32
C VAL A 174 -4.17 -16.61 -7.10
N GLN A 175 -3.00 -16.67 -7.78
CA GLN A 175 -1.98 -15.59 -7.69
C GLN A 175 -2.52 -14.25 -8.19
N LYS A 176 -3.24 -14.24 -9.32
CA LYS A 176 -3.85 -13.03 -9.89
C LYS A 176 -4.90 -12.42 -8.96
N ILE A 177 -5.80 -13.26 -8.44
CA ILE A 177 -6.85 -12.83 -7.50
C ILE A 177 -6.22 -12.32 -6.22
N SER A 178 -5.24 -13.04 -5.65
CA SER A 178 -4.54 -12.62 -4.43
C SER A 178 -3.86 -11.27 -4.60
N PHE A 179 -3.18 -11.05 -5.73
CA PHE A 179 -2.57 -9.77 -6.05
C PHE A 179 -3.60 -8.65 -6.13
N ILE A 180 -4.69 -8.81 -6.91
CA ILE A 180 -5.73 -7.79 -7.02
C ILE A 180 -6.42 -7.54 -5.68
N THR A 181 -6.65 -8.58 -4.86
CA THR A 181 -7.20 -8.43 -3.52
C THR A 181 -6.28 -7.59 -2.64
N GLY A 182 -4.96 -7.84 -2.67
CA GLY A 182 -3.97 -7.04 -1.95
C GLY A 182 -3.91 -5.58 -2.44
N VAL A 183 -3.92 -5.38 -3.76
CA VAL A 183 -3.99 -4.03 -4.35
C VAL A 183 -5.25 -3.31 -3.88
N TYR A 184 -6.40 -3.98 -3.98
CA TYR A 184 -7.68 -3.37 -3.63
C TYR A 184 -7.80 -3.11 -2.11
N ALA A 185 -7.22 -3.98 -1.27
CA ALA A 185 -7.18 -3.76 0.17
C ALA A 185 -6.51 -2.44 0.56
N ARG A 186 -5.50 -2.00 -0.20
CA ARG A 186 -4.75 -0.78 0.10
C ARG A 186 -5.16 0.43 -0.75
N TYR A 187 -5.45 0.22 -2.01
CA TYR A 187 -5.67 1.28 -3.01
C TYR A 187 -7.09 1.27 -3.58
N GLY A 188 -7.94 0.37 -3.07
CA GLY A 188 -9.30 0.21 -3.55
C GLY A 188 -10.25 1.22 -2.95
N GLU A 189 -11.15 1.71 -3.79
CA GLU A 189 -12.30 2.52 -3.40
C GLU A 189 -13.57 1.99 -4.06
N SER A 190 -14.71 2.22 -3.43
CA SER A 190 -16.02 1.95 -4.03
C SER A 190 -16.72 3.27 -4.33
N SER A 191 -17.05 3.52 -5.57
CA SER A 191 -17.80 4.71 -5.98
C SER A 191 -19.01 4.30 -6.82
N LYS A 192 -20.22 4.70 -6.40
CA LYS A 192 -21.47 4.60 -7.17
C LYS A 192 -21.65 3.27 -7.94
N ASN A 193 -21.54 2.13 -7.26
CA ASN A 193 -21.66 0.78 -7.83
C ASN A 193 -20.47 0.30 -8.70
N ARG A 194 -19.36 1.00 -8.71
CA ARG A 194 -18.14 0.58 -9.41
C ARG A 194 -17.00 0.42 -8.40
N TYR A 195 -16.17 -0.57 -8.66
CA TYR A 195 -14.90 -0.73 -7.96
C TYR A 195 -13.85 0.13 -8.68
N CYS A 196 -12.97 0.77 -7.93
CA CYS A 196 -11.81 1.41 -8.52
C CYS A 196 -10.54 1.18 -7.70
N ILE A 197 -9.41 1.28 -8.35
CA ILE A 197 -8.07 1.23 -7.77
C ILE A 197 -7.42 2.57 -8.09
N VAL A 198 -6.96 3.27 -7.05
CA VAL A 198 -6.38 4.62 -7.16
C VAL A 198 -4.90 4.55 -6.80
N MET A 199 -4.02 4.88 -7.73
CA MET A 199 -2.57 4.88 -7.54
C MET A 199 -1.97 6.23 -7.92
N TYR A 200 -0.78 6.50 -7.38
CA TYR A 200 -0.04 7.72 -7.68
C TYR A 200 1.35 7.36 -8.18
N ASN A 201 1.78 7.95 -9.31
CA ASN A 201 3.10 7.71 -9.93
C ASN A 201 3.51 6.23 -9.94
N SER A 202 2.55 5.32 -10.17
CA SER A 202 2.85 3.88 -10.24
C SER A 202 3.71 3.61 -11.48
N GLU A 203 4.83 2.93 -11.28
CA GLU A 203 5.78 2.62 -12.35
C GLU A 203 5.33 1.40 -13.17
N SER A 204 4.88 0.35 -12.51
CA SER A 204 4.53 -0.90 -13.20
C SER A 204 3.21 -1.54 -12.73
N LYS A 205 2.84 -1.36 -11.47
CA LYS A 205 1.68 -2.04 -10.87
C LYS A 205 0.36 -1.66 -11.53
N TYR A 206 0.20 -0.39 -11.93
CA TYR A 206 -1.01 0.08 -12.61
C TYR A 206 -1.32 -0.75 -13.87
N ASP A 207 -0.32 -0.95 -14.75
CA ASP A 207 -0.51 -1.72 -15.98
C ASP A 207 -0.75 -3.20 -15.69
N TYR A 208 -0.10 -3.75 -14.66
CA TYR A 208 -0.39 -5.11 -14.19
C TYR A 208 -1.83 -5.27 -13.70
N CYS A 209 -2.36 -4.32 -12.94
CA CYS A 209 -3.76 -4.34 -12.51
C CYS A 209 -4.70 -4.39 -13.70
N VAL A 210 -4.53 -3.54 -14.71
CA VAL A 210 -5.34 -3.53 -15.93
C VAL A 210 -5.28 -4.87 -16.65
N SER A 211 -4.07 -5.40 -16.83
CA SER A 211 -3.85 -6.68 -17.54
C SER A 211 -4.50 -7.86 -16.79
N ILE A 212 -4.33 -7.92 -15.48
CA ILE A 212 -4.86 -9.00 -14.64
C ILE A 212 -6.38 -8.94 -14.55
N LEU A 213 -6.98 -7.76 -14.39
CA LEU A 213 -8.44 -7.61 -14.39
C LEU A 213 -9.07 -8.12 -15.68
N LYS A 214 -8.45 -7.87 -16.85
CA LYS A 214 -8.87 -8.45 -18.13
C LYS A 214 -8.78 -9.98 -18.13
N GLN A 215 -7.66 -10.53 -17.63
CA GLN A 215 -7.45 -11.98 -17.55
C GLN A 215 -8.43 -12.66 -16.59
N LEU A 216 -8.86 -11.97 -15.53
CA LEU A 216 -9.87 -12.40 -14.57
C LEU A 216 -11.31 -12.19 -15.07
N LYS A 217 -11.46 -11.77 -16.34
CA LYS A 217 -12.77 -11.52 -16.99
C LYS A 217 -13.64 -10.51 -16.20
N CYS A 218 -13.03 -9.46 -15.73
CA CYS A 218 -13.75 -8.32 -15.18
C CYS A 218 -14.33 -7.48 -16.32
N ASP A 219 -15.53 -6.90 -16.08
CA ASP A 219 -16.21 -6.06 -17.06
C ASP A 219 -15.93 -4.56 -16.79
N ASP A 220 -16.34 -3.71 -17.73
CA ASP A 220 -16.34 -2.24 -17.60
C ASP A 220 -14.98 -1.68 -17.13
N ILE A 221 -13.87 -2.22 -17.69
CA ILE A 221 -12.52 -1.78 -17.33
C ILE A 221 -12.22 -0.47 -18.04
N GLU A 222 -12.19 0.62 -17.29
CA GLU A 222 -11.86 1.97 -17.77
C GLU A 222 -10.58 2.47 -17.07
N LYS A 223 -9.74 3.16 -17.83
CA LYS A 223 -8.48 3.74 -17.36
C LYS A 223 -8.56 5.25 -17.37
N GLU A 224 -8.16 5.89 -16.27
CA GLU A 224 -8.01 7.33 -16.19
C GLU A 224 -6.61 7.68 -15.70
N VAL A 225 -5.91 8.56 -16.43
CA VAL A 225 -4.57 9.06 -16.06
C VAL A 225 -4.58 10.58 -16.10
N LYS A 226 -4.50 11.21 -14.93
CA LYS A 226 -4.45 12.67 -14.78
C LYS A 226 -2.99 13.13 -14.71
N LYS A 227 -2.36 13.33 -15.86
CA LYS A 227 -0.95 13.73 -15.97
C LYS A 227 -0.65 15.13 -15.40
N ASN A 228 -1.65 16.00 -15.34
CA ASN A 228 -1.52 17.35 -14.80
C ASN A 228 -1.53 17.38 -13.25
N ASN A 229 -1.85 16.26 -12.59
CA ASN A 229 -1.73 16.14 -11.15
C ASN A 229 -0.27 15.88 -10.76
N ILE A 230 0.15 16.44 -9.65
CA ILE A 230 1.44 16.17 -9.03
C ILE A 230 1.17 15.65 -7.61
N PRO A 231 1.38 14.36 -7.34
CA PRO A 231 1.80 13.28 -8.24
C PRO A 231 0.77 12.90 -9.30
N VAL A 232 1.20 12.27 -10.42
CA VAL A 232 0.31 11.77 -11.46
C VAL A 232 -0.68 10.78 -10.87
N LEU A 233 -1.96 11.02 -11.08
CA LEU A 233 -3.05 10.18 -10.59
C LEU A 233 -3.44 9.16 -11.66
N GLN A 234 -3.50 7.89 -11.29
CA GLN A 234 -3.83 6.76 -12.15
C GLN A 234 -4.98 5.98 -11.51
N ILE A 235 -6.12 5.86 -12.22
CA ILE A 235 -7.32 5.19 -11.73
C ILE A 235 -7.73 4.10 -12.71
N VAL A 236 -8.06 2.92 -12.16
CA VAL A 236 -8.70 1.83 -12.92
C VAL A 236 -10.07 1.59 -12.32
N TYR A 237 -11.12 1.81 -13.10
CA TYR A 237 -12.50 1.43 -12.77
C TYR A 237 -12.78 0.06 -13.34
N PHE A 238 -13.57 -0.76 -12.65
CA PHE A 238 -13.95 -2.07 -13.13
C PHE A 238 -15.19 -2.62 -12.41
N LYS A 239 -15.82 -3.59 -13.04
CA LYS A 239 -16.84 -4.44 -12.45
C LYS A 239 -16.22 -5.82 -12.24
N PRO A 240 -16.04 -6.29 -11.00
CA PRO A 240 -15.35 -7.53 -10.74
C PRO A 240 -16.11 -8.74 -11.30
N SER A 241 -15.39 -9.73 -11.81
CA SER A 241 -15.97 -11.03 -12.10
C SER A 241 -16.57 -11.66 -10.83
N ARG A 242 -17.49 -12.61 -10.99
CA ARG A 242 -18.13 -13.29 -9.84
C ARG A 242 -17.13 -13.91 -8.86
N GLU A 243 -16.03 -14.45 -9.40
CA GLU A 243 -14.99 -15.06 -8.59
C GLU A 243 -14.21 -14.00 -7.81
N LEU A 244 -13.68 -12.96 -8.47
CA LEU A 244 -12.94 -11.88 -7.82
C LEU A 244 -13.81 -11.16 -6.77
N LYS A 245 -15.10 -10.93 -7.06
CA LYS A 245 -16.01 -10.27 -6.14
C LYS A 245 -16.09 -10.99 -4.78
N LYS A 246 -16.10 -12.35 -4.77
CA LYS A 246 -16.11 -13.10 -3.51
C LYS A 246 -14.90 -12.78 -2.63
N TYR A 247 -13.72 -12.65 -3.23
CA TYR A 247 -12.50 -12.29 -2.50
C TYR A 247 -12.56 -10.84 -2.01
N LEU A 248 -12.98 -9.89 -2.84
CA LEU A 248 -13.08 -8.49 -2.45
C LEU A 248 -14.08 -8.31 -1.31
N ASP A 249 -15.21 -9.02 -1.32
CA ASP A 249 -16.22 -8.98 -0.25
C ASP A 249 -15.68 -9.64 1.03
N GLU A 250 -15.02 -10.81 0.94
CA GLU A 250 -14.46 -11.53 2.09
C GLU A 250 -13.38 -10.73 2.80
N TYR A 251 -12.52 -10.03 2.04
CA TYR A 251 -11.40 -9.27 2.58
C TYR A 251 -11.68 -7.78 2.76
N LYS A 252 -12.95 -7.37 2.69
CA LYS A 252 -13.36 -5.96 2.85
C LYS A 252 -12.93 -5.36 4.20
N PHE A 253 -12.86 -6.17 5.25
CA PHE A 253 -12.52 -5.73 6.62
C PHE A 253 -11.09 -5.21 6.79
N ILE A 254 -10.18 -5.57 5.87
CA ILE A 254 -8.80 -5.10 5.88
C ILE A 254 -8.56 -3.91 4.95
N MET A 255 -9.60 -3.44 4.26
CA MET A 255 -9.48 -2.30 3.36
C MET A 255 -9.23 -1.03 4.15
N THR A 256 -8.28 -0.25 3.68
CA THR A 256 -7.96 1.06 4.24
C THR A 256 -8.94 2.09 3.70
N LYS A 257 -9.53 2.89 4.59
CA LYS A 257 -10.39 4.02 4.24
C LYS A 257 -10.02 5.23 5.07
#